data_d829efea1d5c2394ae5a57127b032d86
#
_entry.id   d829efea1d5c2394ae5a57127b032d86
#
_cell.length_a   1.000
_cell.length_b   1.000
_cell.length_c   1.000
_cell.angle_alpha   90.00
_cell.angle_beta   90.00
_cell.angle_gamma   90.00
#
_symmetry.space_group_name_H-M   'P 1'
#
loop_
_entity.id
_entity.type
_entity.pdbx_description
1 polymer ?
#
loop_
_entity_poly.entity_id
_entity_poly.type
_entity_poly.pdbx_seq_one_letter_code
_entity_poly.pdbx_strand_id
1 'polypeptide(L)'
;LVNRVTTGAHQHNDAVGIASDSSFAGFGQGDLFGLPIPGIVSAVAAILGWIALRSSRFGRHALAIGGSEEASRLMGLNVDRTLVAVYAVSGLLAGIAGSILAAQFGAGQPNEGVGWELFAIAAVVLGGTRLTGGEGSIAMTIAGVALLALVFNLLNFENGLGYISLSAYWQSVIRGMFLLLVIVLQARVLNRNRGAVKLAH
;
A
#
# COMPACT_ATOMS: atom_id res chain seq x y z
N LEU A 1 -23.15 -21.80 -25.47
CA LEU A 1 -23.98 -20.80 -26.15
C LEU A 1 -23.56 -19.43 -25.67
N VAL A 2 -22.76 -18.77 -26.49
CA VAL A 2 -22.20 -17.44 -26.27
C VAL A 2 -23.35 -16.44 -26.30
N ASN A 3 -23.68 -15.87 -25.16
CA ASN A 3 -24.60 -14.73 -25.11
C ASN A 3 -23.79 -13.47 -25.45
N ARG A 4 -23.84 -13.12 -26.72
CA ARG A 4 -23.27 -11.88 -27.23
C ARG A 4 -24.23 -10.76 -26.85
N VAL A 5 -23.97 -10.08 -25.77
CA VAL A 5 -24.67 -8.82 -25.45
C VAL A 5 -24.01 -7.70 -26.23
N THR A 6 -24.56 -7.44 -27.41
CA THR A 6 -24.35 -6.19 -28.12
C THR A 6 -25.30 -5.17 -27.49
N THR A 7 -24.84 -4.33 -26.61
CA THR A 7 -25.53 -3.10 -26.22
C THR A 7 -24.57 -1.93 -26.26
N GLY A 8 -25.01 -0.91 -27.00
CA GLY A 8 -24.19 0.19 -27.45
C GLY A 8 -23.76 1.17 -26.37
N ALA A 9 -22.69 1.80 -26.67
CA ALA A 9 -22.29 3.22 -26.56
C ALA A 9 -22.56 4.03 -25.27
N HIS A 10 -22.84 3.45 -24.10
CA HIS A 10 -22.97 4.23 -22.86
C HIS A 10 -22.32 3.61 -21.63
N GLN A 11 -21.29 2.79 -21.77
CA GLN A 11 -20.66 2.08 -20.64
C GLN A 11 -19.18 2.44 -20.51
N HIS A 12 -18.90 3.65 -20.02
CA HIS A 12 -17.53 4.05 -19.71
C HIS A 12 -17.04 3.57 -18.33
N ASN A 13 -17.87 2.87 -17.56
CA ASN A 13 -17.56 2.43 -16.20
C ASN A 13 -17.96 0.98 -15.88
N ASP A 14 -18.21 0.14 -16.87
CA ASP A 14 -18.61 -1.23 -16.59
C ASP A 14 -17.41 -2.12 -16.28
N ALA A 15 -17.56 -2.89 -15.19
CA ALA A 15 -16.64 -3.95 -14.85
C ALA A 15 -16.52 -4.94 -15.99
N VAL A 16 -15.33 -5.15 -16.50
CA VAL A 16 -15.08 -6.19 -17.49
C VAL A 16 -14.98 -7.52 -16.76
N GLY A 17 -16.03 -8.35 -16.88
CA GLY A 17 -16.02 -9.69 -16.32
C GLY A 17 -14.87 -10.50 -16.90
N ILE A 18 -14.00 -10.99 -16.05
CA ILE A 18 -12.95 -11.93 -16.44
C ILE A 18 -13.64 -13.27 -16.58
N ALA A 19 -13.52 -13.89 -17.77
CA ALA A 19 -14.02 -15.26 -17.98
C ALA A 19 -13.53 -16.12 -16.81
N SER A 20 -14.47 -16.81 -16.16
CA SER A 20 -14.23 -17.67 -15.00
C SER A 20 -13.40 -18.90 -15.37
N ASP A 21 -12.18 -18.69 -15.86
CA ASP A 21 -11.18 -19.73 -15.92
C ASP A 21 -10.87 -20.10 -14.46
N SER A 22 -11.22 -21.30 -14.08
CA SER A 22 -11.12 -21.83 -12.73
C SER A 22 -9.74 -21.62 -12.08
N SER A 23 -8.69 -21.51 -12.90
CA SER A 23 -7.31 -21.26 -12.47
C SER A 23 -7.06 -19.84 -11.99
N PHE A 24 -7.65 -18.81 -12.62
CA PHE A 24 -7.45 -17.41 -12.24
C PHE A 24 -8.28 -17.02 -11.02
N ALA A 25 -9.52 -17.52 -10.94
CA ALA A 25 -10.36 -17.34 -9.75
C ALA A 25 -9.74 -18.05 -8.53
N GLY A 26 -9.13 -19.23 -8.73
CA GLY A 26 -8.40 -19.95 -7.70
C GLY A 26 -7.19 -19.17 -7.14
N PHE A 27 -6.57 -18.32 -7.95
CA PHE A 27 -5.44 -17.48 -7.49
C PHE A 27 -5.89 -16.35 -6.55
N GLY A 28 -7.09 -15.79 -6.75
CA GLY A 28 -7.62 -14.70 -5.91
C GLY A 28 -8.45 -15.17 -4.72
N GLN A 29 -9.15 -16.30 -4.85
CA GLN A 29 -10.11 -16.82 -3.87
C GLN A 29 -9.70 -18.16 -3.26
N GLY A 30 -8.59 -18.76 -3.75
CA GLY A 30 -8.12 -20.06 -3.28
C GLY A 30 -7.42 -19.97 -1.93
N ASP A 31 -7.55 -21.06 -1.18
CA ASP A 31 -6.86 -21.28 0.09
C ASP A 31 -5.75 -22.31 -0.09
N LEU A 32 -4.57 -21.97 0.36
CA LEU A 32 -3.44 -22.89 0.45
C LEU A 32 -3.15 -23.16 1.93
N PHE A 33 -3.30 -24.42 2.38
CA PHE A 33 -3.16 -24.81 3.78
C PHE A 33 -4.08 -24.05 4.76
N GLY A 34 -5.26 -23.62 4.33
CA GLY A 34 -6.19 -22.84 5.16
C GLY A 34 -5.84 -21.36 5.29
N LEU A 35 -4.86 -20.88 4.51
CA LEU A 35 -4.52 -19.47 4.40
C LEU A 35 -4.89 -18.95 3.01
N PRO A 36 -5.51 -17.76 2.91
CA PRO A 36 -5.84 -17.16 1.61
C PRO A 36 -4.57 -16.85 0.82
N ILE A 37 -4.53 -17.21 -0.45
CA ILE A 37 -3.37 -17.01 -1.34
C ILE A 37 -2.88 -15.56 -1.34
N PRO A 38 -3.75 -14.52 -1.36
CA PRO A 38 -3.31 -13.13 -1.25
C PRO A 38 -2.53 -12.83 0.04
N GLY A 39 -2.90 -13.47 1.15
CA GLY A 39 -2.17 -13.35 2.42
C GLY A 39 -0.75 -13.93 2.32
N ILE A 40 -0.60 -15.09 1.68
CA ILE A 40 0.70 -15.73 1.47
C ILE A 40 1.58 -14.86 0.56
N VAL A 41 1.03 -14.36 -0.55
CA VAL A 41 1.77 -13.49 -1.48
C VAL A 41 2.25 -12.22 -0.79
N SER A 42 1.38 -11.57 0.01
CA SER A 42 1.76 -10.38 0.77
C SER A 42 2.84 -10.66 1.81
N ALA A 43 2.78 -11.80 2.50
CA ALA A 43 3.79 -12.21 3.46
C ALA A 43 5.15 -12.47 2.77
N VAL A 44 5.15 -13.17 1.65
CA VAL A 44 6.36 -13.41 0.84
C VAL A 44 6.96 -12.09 0.36
N ALA A 45 6.13 -11.19 -0.19
CA ALA A 45 6.59 -9.86 -0.63
C ALA A 45 7.19 -9.05 0.52
N ALA A 46 6.58 -9.10 1.71
CA ALA A 46 7.09 -8.43 2.92
C ALA A 46 8.44 -9.01 3.38
N ILE A 47 8.60 -10.33 3.38
CA ILE A 47 9.86 -10.99 3.73
C ILE A 47 10.97 -10.65 2.72
N LEU A 48 10.67 -10.75 1.43
CA LEU A 48 11.64 -10.39 0.38
C LEU A 48 12.03 -8.92 0.46
N GLY A 49 11.07 -8.03 0.66
CA GLY A 49 11.31 -6.61 0.85
C GLY A 49 12.16 -6.34 2.10
N TRP A 50 11.90 -7.02 3.21
CA TRP A 50 12.68 -6.89 4.44
C TRP A 50 14.14 -7.32 4.23
N ILE A 51 14.37 -8.46 3.56
CA ILE A 51 15.70 -8.93 3.21
C ILE A 51 16.38 -7.95 2.25
N ALA A 52 15.66 -7.48 1.22
CA ALA A 52 16.18 -6.54 0.25
C ALA A 52 16.60 -5.21 0.90
N LEU A 53 15.77 -4.66 1.78
CA LEU A 53 16.07 -3.37 2.42
C LEU A 53 17.20 -3.50 3.46
N ARG A 54 17.22 -4.57 4.26
CA ARG A 54 18.17 -4.72 5.37
C ARG A 54 19.51 -5.32 4.96
N SER A 55 19.50 -6.30 4.05
CA SER A 55 20.70 -7.10 3.76
C SER A 55 21.36 -6.73 2.43
N SER A 56 20.64 -6.13 1.48
CA SER A 56 21.18 -5.85 0.16
C SER A 56 21.90 -4.49 0.07
N ARG A 57 22.81 -4.37 -0.90
CA ARG A 57 23.42 -3.08 -1.28
C ARG A 57 22.37 -2.12 -1.81
N PHE A 58 21.35 -2.64 -2.50
CA PHE A 58 20.25 -1.87 -3.04
C PHE A 58 19.48 -1.11 -1.94
N GLY A 59 19.12 -1.79 -0.84
CA GLY A 59 18.40 -1.15 0.28
C GLY A 59 19.22 -0.03 0.92
N ARG A 60 20.54 -0.26 1.13
CA ARG A 60 21.42 0.78 1.68
C ARG A 60 21.55 1.99 0.76
N HIS A 61 21.70 1.76 -0.55
CA HIS A 61 21.75 2.86 -1.53
C HIS A 61 20.43 3.62 -1.59
N ALA A 62 19.30 2.92 -1.59
CA ALA A 62 17.97 3.55 -1.59
C ALA A 62 17.74 4.44 -0.36
N LEU A 63 18.12 3.98 0.84
CA LEU A 63 18.04 4.79 2.06
C LEU A 63 19.00 5.97 2.06
N ALA A 64 20.23 5.79 1.59
CA ALA A 64 21.21 6.87 1.49
C ALA A 64 20.74 7.98 0.53
N ILE A 65 20.26 7.60 -0.65
CA ILE A 65 19.73 8.53 -1.67
C ILE A 65 18.48 9.25 -1.12
N GLY A 66 17.58 8.52 -0.43
CA GLY A 66 16.43 9.11 0.23
C GLY A 66 16.79 10.13 1.31
N GLY A 67 17.95 9.97 1.96
CA GLY A 67 18.44 10.92 2.97
C GLY A 67 19.03 12.20 2.36
N SER A 68 19.85 12.08 1.33
CA SER A 68 20.40 13.20 0.55
C SER A 68 20.88 12.69 -0.80
N GLU A 69 20.15 13.07 -1.84
CA GLU A 69 20.52 12.73 -3.21
C GLU A 69 21.88 13.34 -3.61
N GLU A 70 22.08 14.61 -3.25
CA GLU A 70 23.31 15.34 -3.58
C GLU A 70 24.55 14.71 -2.92
N ALA A 71 24.47 14.42 -1.62
CA ALA A 71 25.55 13.74 -0.91
C ALA A 71 25.82 12.34 -1.50
N SER A 72 24.79 11.62 -1.89
CA SER A 72 24.93 10.28 -2.51
C SER A 72 25.61 10.35 -3.88
N ARG A 73 25.32 11.36 -4.68
CA ARG A 73 26.03 11.60 -5.96
C ARG A 73 27.51 11.94 -5.73
N LEU A 74 27.82 12.77 -4.74
CA LEU A 74 29.20 13.10 -4.38
C LEU A 74 30.00 11.89 -3.88
N MET A 75 29.33 10.93 -3.21
CA MET A 75 29.93 9.66 -2.80
C MET A 75 30.07 8.65 -3.96
N GLY A 76 29.70 9.00 -5.17
CA GLY A 76 29.83 8.14 -6.35
C GLY A 76 28.73 7.09 -6.50
N LEU A 77 27.60 7.21 -5.80
CA LEU A 77 26.47 6.31 -5.96
C LEU A 77 25.74 6.60 -7.28
N ASN A 78 25.36 5.55 -7.99
CA ASN A 78 24.54 5.66 -9.20
C ASN A 78 23.07 5.92 -8.82
N VAL A 79 22.73 7.21 -8.56
CA VAL A 79 21.40 7.63 -8.11
C VAL A 79 20.34 7.24 -9.12
N ASP A 80 20.53 7.56 -10.41
CA ASP A 80 19.51 7.35 -11.44
C ASP A 80 19.16 5.86 -11.62
N ARG A 81 20.15 4.98 -11.60
CA ARG A 81 19.91 3.52 -11.67
C ARG A 81 19.17 3.00 -10.44
N THR A 82 19.50 3.53 -9.26
CA THR A 82 18.83 3.11 -8.03
C THR A 82 17.38 3.58 -8.02
N LEU A 83 17.11 4.82 -8.45
CA LEU A 83 15.73 5.34 -8.56
C LEU A 83 14.91 4.52 -9.55
N VAL A 84 15.44 4.27 -10.75
CA VAL A 84 14.75 3.42 -11.74
C VAL A 84 14.43 2.04 -11.16
N ALA A 85 15.34 1.43 -10.43
CA ALA A 85 15.12 0.13 -9.81
C ALA A 85 14.05 0.20 -8.69
N VAL A 86 14.02 1.26 -7.88
CA VAL A 86 12.99 1.47 -6.85
C VAL A 86 11.61 1.58 -7.48
N TYR A 87 11.48 2.41 -8.53
CA TYR A 87 10.21 2.56 -9.24
C TYR A 87 9.78 1.28 -9.97
N ALA A 88 10.74 0.55 -10.54
CA ALA A 88 10.45 -0.74 -11.19
C ALA A 88 9.91 -1.78 -10.20
N VAL A 89 10.53 -1.89 -9.00
CA VAL A 89 10.05 -2.78 -7.94
C VAL A 89 8.67 -2.35 -7.44
N SER A 90 8.46 -1.04 -7.25
CA SER A 90 7.15 -0.49 -6.86
C SER A 90 6.07 -0.82 -7.88
N GLY A 91 6.33 -0.59 -9.16
CA GLY A 91 5.40 -0.90 -10.26
C GLY A 91 5.10 -2.40 -10.36
N LEU A 92 6.11 -3.25 -10.18
CA LEU A 92 5.93 -4.71 -10.18
C LEU A 92 5.02 -5.15 -9.02
N LEU A 93 5.25 -4.66 -7.82
CA LEU A 93 4.42 -4.99 -6.65
C LEU A 93 2.99 -4.46 -6.81
N ALA A 94 2.82 -3.26 -7.38
CA ALA A 94 1.50 -2.71 -7.70
C ALA A 94 0.77 -3.55 -8.74
N GLY A 95 1.47 -4.04 -9.78
CA GLY A 95 0.91 -4.95 -10.79
C GLY A 95 0.44 -6.28 -10.19
N ILE A 96 1.24 -6.87 -9.30
CA ILE A 96 0.85 -8.10 -8.58
C ILE A 96 -0.39 -7.83 -7.72
N ALA A 97 -0.41 -6.75 -6.95
CA ALA A 97 -1.55 -6.38 -6.11
C ALA A 97 -2.82 -6.17 -6.93
N GLY A 98 -2.74 -5.47 -8.07
CA GLY A 98 -3.86 -5.27 -8.97
C GLY A 98 -4.38 -6.58 -9.59
N SER A 99 -3.47 -7.51 -9.94
CA SER A 99 -3.84 -8.83 -10.46
C SER A 99 -4.59 -9.67 -9.41
N ILE A 100 -4.14 -9.64 -8.17
CA ILE A 100 -4.80 -10.33 -7.05
C ILE A 100 -6.18 -9.72 -6.81
N LEU A 101 -6.29 -8.40 -6.82
CA LEU A 101 -7.55 -7.70 -6.63
C LEU A 101 -8.57 -8.05 -7.72
N ALA A 102 -8.15 -8.04 -8.99
CA ALA A 102 -8.97 -8.44 -10.12
C ALA A 102 -9.44 -9.91 -10.01
N ALA A 103 -8.57 -10.80 -9.52
CA ALA A 103 -8.91 -12.20 -9.28
C ALA A 103 -9.90 -12.37 -8.12
N GLN A 104 -9.82 -11.55 -7.07
CA GLN A 104 -10.76 -11.57 -5.94
C GLN A 104 -12.17 -11.12 -6.35
N PHE A 105 -12.28 -10.08 -7.16
CA PHE A 105 -13.57 -9.57 -7.63
C PHE A 105 -14.12 -10.33 -8.85
N GLY A 106 -13.32 -11.16 -9.51
CA GLY A 106 -13.70 -11.84 -10.76
C GLY A 106 -13.98 -10.87 -11.91
N ALA A 107 -13.60 -9.61 -11.76
CA ALA A 107 -13.82 -8.56 -12.74
C ALA A 107 -12.75 -7.47 -12.64
N GLY A 108 -12.35 -6.90 -13.77
CA GLY A 108 -11.56 -5.68 -13.80
C GLY A 108 -12.47 -4.47 -13.60
N GLN A 109 -12.31 -3.76 -12.48
CA GLN A 109 -13.07 -2.55 -12.19
C GLN A 109 -12.18 -1.32 -12.38
N PRO A 110 -12.51 -0.40 -13.31
CA PRO A 110 -11.63 0.74 -13.62
C PRO A 110 -11.52 1.76 -12.48
N ASN A 111 -12.49 1.80 -11.58
CA ASN A 111 -12.51 2.73 -10.44
C ASN A 111 -11.99 2.12 -9.13
N GLU A 112 -11.62 0.84 -9.16
CA GLU A 112 -11.08 0.18 -7.98
C GLU A 112 -9.63 0.61 -7.75
N GLY A 113 -9.27 0.84 -6.50
CA GLY A 113 -7.94 1.31 -6.14
C GLY A 113 -7.77 2.83 -6.11
N VAL A 114 -8.75 3.62 -6.56
CA VAL A 114 -8.69 5.09 -6.46
C VAL A 114 -8.64 5.50 -4.98
N GLY A 115 -7.60 6.25 -4.61
CA GLY A 115 -7.34 6.67 -3.22
C GLY A 115 -6.56 5.65 -2.38
N TRP A 116 -6.28 4.46 -2.89
CA TRP A 116 -5.49 3.46 -2.16
C TRP A 116 -4.03 3.87 -1.98
N GLU A 117 -3.53 4.72 -2.88
CA GLU A 117 -2.22 5.35 -2.73
C GLU A 117 -2.09 6.12 -1.41
N LEU A 118 -3.15 6.83 -1.00
CA LEU A 118 -3.17 7.57 0.26
C LEU A 118 -3.12 6.61 1.46
N PHE A 119 -3.79 5.45 1.38
CA PHE A 119 -3.72 4.43 2.43
C PHE A 119 -2.34 3.79 2.51
N ALA A 120 -1.71 3.51 1.37
CA ALA A 120 -0.35 2.98 1.34
C ALA A 120 0.64 3.96 1.98
N ILE A 121 0.56 5.25 1.62
CA ILE A 121 1.39 6.30 2.20
C ILE A 121 1.15 6.39 3.72
N ALA A 122 -0.11 6.39 4.16
CA ALA A 122 -0.45 6.45 5.57
C ALA A 122 0.08 5.25 6.35
N ALA A 123 -0.04 4.04 5.83
CA ALA A 123 0.49 2.84 6.46
C ALA A 123 2.00 2.92 6.67
N VAL A 124 2.73 3.39 5.64
CA VAL A 124 4.19 3.55 5.69
C VAL A 124 4.58 4.63 6.68
N VAL A 125 3.86 5.77 6.68
CA VAL A 125 4.08 6.90 7.59
C VAL A 125 3.77 6.51 9.04
N LEU A 126 2.65 5.82 9.26
CA LEU A 126 2.27 5.28 10.57
C LEU A 126 3.31 4.28 11.09
N GLY A 127 3.91 3.50 10.20
CA GLY A 127 5.05 2.63 10.46
C GLY A 127 6.36 3.38 10.74
N GLY A 128 6.36 4.72 10.83
CA GLY A 128 7.53 5.52 11.20
C GLY A 128 8.51 5.81 10.07
N THR A 129 8.17 5.48 8.83
CA THR A 129 8.98 5.88 7.67
C THR A 129 8.83 7.38 7.44
N ARG A 130 9.96 8.07 7.27
CA ARG A 130 9.95 9.53 7.06
C ARG A 130 9.56 9.88 5.63
N LEU A 131 8.62 10.80 5.46
CA LEU A 131 8.25 11.36 4.15
C LEU A 131 9.41 12.13 3.50
N THR A 132 10.33 12.65 4.31
CA THR A 132 11.56 13.32 3.83
C THR A 132 12.62 12.34 3.33
N GLY A 133 12.39 11.03 3.48
CA GLY A 133 13.34 9.98 3.07
C GLY A 133 14.42 9.68 4.11
N GLY A 134 15.30 8.76 3.75
CA GLY A 134 16.49 8.38 4.53
C GLY A 134 16.26 7.37 5.65
N GLU A 135 15.05 7.25 6.16
CA GLU A 135 14.71 6.32 7.24
C GLU A 135 13.40 5.58 6.94
N GLY A 136 13.40 4.29 7.14
CA GLY A 136 12.24 3.43 7.00
C GLY A 136 12.52 1.99 7.42
N SER A 137 11.47 1.29 7.84
CA SER A 137 11.54 -0.11 8.23
C SER A 137 10.31 -0.87 7.75
N ILE A 138 10.53 -1.96 7.03
CA ILE A 138 9.44 -2.80 6.54
C ILE A 138 8.68 -3.45 7.71
N ALA A 139 9.37 -3.88 8.76
CA ALA A 139 8.70 -4.45 9.93
C ALA A 139 7.73 -3.46 10.59
N MET A 140 8.15 -2.18 10.72
CA MET A 140 7.27 -1.13 11.22
C MET A 140 6.15 -0.76 10.24
N THR A 141 6.42 -0.80 8.93
CA THR A 141 5.39 -0.61 7.90
C THR A 141 4.33 -1.69 7.99
N ILE A 142 4.70 -2.96 8.20
CA ILE A 142 3.74 -4.06 8.40
C ILE A 142 2.86 -3.79 9.63
N ALA A 143 3.43 -3.32 10.74
CA ALA A 143 2.66 -2.92 11.92
C ALA A 143 1.69 -1.77 11.60
N GLY A 144 2.12 -0.77 10.82
CA GLY A 144 1.26 0.33 10.35
C GLY A 144 0.11 -0.16 9.48
N VAL A 145 0.37 -1.07 8.54
CA VAL A 145 -0.65 -1.71 7.71
C VAL A 145 -1.65 -2.49 8.57
N ALA A 146 -1.16 -3.30 9.51
CA ALA A 146 -2.01 -4.07 10.41
C ALA A 146 -2.92 -3.18 11.26
N LEU A 147 -2.39 -2.08 11.78
CA LEU A 147 -3.16 -1.12 12.57
C LEU A 147 -4.25 -0.44 11.73
N LEU A 148 -3.92 0.00 10.51
CA LEU A 148 -4.92 0.59 9.60
C LEU A 148 -5.99 -0.45 9.20
N ALA A 149 -5.57 -1.68 8.88
CA ALA A 149 -6.49 -2.75 8.55
C ALA A 149 -7.45 -3.05 9.71
N LEU A 150 -6.96 -3.03 10.95
CA LEU A 150 -7.78 -3.24 12.15
C LEU A 150 -8.80 -2.12 12.31
N VAL A 151 -8.39 -0.86 12.15
CA VAL A 151 -9.30 0.30 12.21
C VAL A 151 -10.39 0.19 11.14
N PHE A 152 -10.03 -0.16 9.91
CA PHE A 152 -11.02 -0.30 8.84
C PHE A 152 -11.96 -1.49 9.03
N ASN A 153 -11.44 -2.60 9.55
CA ASN A 153 -12.25 -3.76 9.89
C ASN A 153 -13.25 -3.44 10.99
N LEU A 154 -12.83 -2.69 12.01
CA LEU A 154 -13.70 -2.24 13.09
C LEU A 154 -14.82 -1.35 12.56
N LEU A 155 -14.52 -0.38 11.69
CA LEU A 155 -15.52 0.49 11.07
C LEU A 155 -16.52 -0.29 10.19
N ASN A 156 -16.05 -1.31 9.47
CA ASN A 156 -16.92 -2.17 8.67
C ASN A 156 -17.80 -3.08 9.55
N PHE A 157 -17.27 -3.58 10.66
CA PHE A 157 -17.98 -4.43 11.61
C PHE A 157 -19.14 -3.67 12.28
N GLU A 158 -18.88 -2.46 12.77
CA GLU A 158 -19.93 -1.57 13.32
C GLU A 158 -21.05 -1.29 12.32
N ASN A 159 -20.70 -1.08 11.05
CA ASN A 159 -21.67 -0.87 9.97
C ASN A 159 -22.51 -2.14 9.71
N GLY A 160 -21.93 -3.33 9.89
CA GLY A 160 -22.61 -4.62 9.76
C GLY A 160 -23.58 -4.93 10.90
N LEU A 161 -23.36 -4.40 12.10
CA LEU A 161 -24.23 -4.57 13.26
C LEU A 161 -25.48 -3.67 13.23
N GLY A 162 -25.53 -2.70 12.29
CA GLY A 162 -26.72 -1.86 12.08
C GLY A 162 -26.93 -0.79 13.15
N TYR A 163 -26.04 -0.63 14.14
CA TYR A 163 -26.12 0.43 15.14
C TYR A 163 -25.88 1.81 14.54
N ILE A 164 -25.00 1.91 13.55
CA ILE A 164 -24.70 3.13 12.83
C ILE A 164 -24.61 2.79 11.33
N SER A 165 -25.65 3.05 10.55
CA SER A 165 -25.63 2.89 9.10
C SER A 165 -24.83 4.02 8.44
N LEU A 166 -23.52 3.89 8.42
CA LEU A 166 -22.64 4.85 7.75
C LEU A 166 -22.65 4.59 6.24
N SER A 167 -23.11 5.57 5.46
CA SER A 167 -22.95 5.48 4.00
C SER A 167 -21.48 5.42 3.60
N ALA A 168 -21.18 4.86 2.42
CA ALA A 168 -19.80 4.75 1.90
C ALA A 168 -19.05 6.11 1.88
N TYR A 169 -19.78 7.21 1.70
CA TYR A 169 -19.24 8.56 1.74
C TYR A 169 -18.74 8.94 3.14
N TRP A 170 -19.50 8.65 4.20
CA TRP A 170 -19.10 8.90 5.58
C TRP A 170 -17.91 8.06 6.00
N GLN A 171 -17.84 6.81 5.54
CA GLN A 171 -16.66 5.97 5.76
C GLN A 171 -15.40 6.60 5.14
N SER A 172 -15.51 7.15 3.92
CA SER A 172 -14.39 7.83 3.26
C SER A 172 -13.97 9.11 3.99
N VAL A 173 -14.91 9.87 4.52
CA VAL A 173 -14.63 11.07 5.35
C VAL A 173 -13.89 10.68 6.63
N ILE A 174 -14.35 9.65 7.34
CA ILE A 174 -13.72 9.17 8.57
C ILE A 174 -12.29 8.67 8.28
N ARG A 175 -12.12 7.93 7.20
CA ARG A 175 -10.80 7.47 6.74
C ARG A 175 -9.86 8.66 6.48
N GLY A 176 -10.32 9.66 5.72
CA GLY A 176 -9.54 10.86 5.42
C GLY A 176 -9.19 11.67 6.67
N MET A 177 -10.12 11.81 7.62
CA MET A 177 -9.89 12.49 8.88
C MET A 177 -8.88 11.74 9.76
N PHE A 178 -8.97 10.42 9.82
CA PHE A 178 -8.01 9.59 10.53
C PHE A 178 -6.59 9.73 9.95
N LEU A 179 -6.46 9.71 8.62
CA LEU A 179 -5.21 9.95 7.92
C LEU A 179 -4.60 11.31 8.27
N LEU A 180 -5.40 12.37 8.21
CA LEU A 180 -4.96 13.72 8.55
C LEU A 180 -4.48 13.78 10.00
N LEU A 181 -5.20 13.16 10.93
CA LEU A 181 -4.82 13.10 12.34
C LEU A 181 -3.46 12.40 12.52
N VAL A 182 -3.26 11.27 11.87
CA VAL A 182 -1.99 10.52 11.94
C VAL A 182 -0.83 11.36 11.41
N ILE A 183 -0.99 12.03 10.27
CA ILE A 183 0.06 12.87 9.68
C ILE A 183 0.39 14.07 10.59
N VAL A 184 -0.62 14.72 11.15
CA VAL A 184 -0.43 15.85 12.09
C VAL A 184 0.27 15.41 13.36
N LEU A 185 -0.12 14.27 13.94
CA LEU A 185 0.55 13.70 15.12
C LEU A 185 2.02 13.39 14.83
N GLN A 186 2.30 12.76 13.70
CA GLN A 186 3.68 12.44 13.30
C GLN A 186 4.51 13.72 13.10
N ALA A 187 3.96 14.72 12.43
CA ALA A 187 4.64 16.00 12.25
C ALA A 187 4.95 16.69 13.58
N ARG A 188 4.04 16.63 14.56
CA ARG A 188 4.27 17.17 15.91
C ARG A 188 5.36 16.42 16.68
N VAL A 189 5.35 15.09 16.62
CA VAL A 189 6.36 14.25 17.30
C VAL A 189 7.75 14.52 16.73
N LEU A 190 7.87 14.60 15.39
CA LEU A 190 9.14 14.91 14.72
C LEU A 190 9.67 16.31 15.07
N ASN A 191 8.80 17.32 15.11
CA ASN A 191 9.19 18.68 15.51
C ASN A 191 9.63 18.78 16.98
N ARG A 192 9.01 18.01 17.88
CA ARG A 192 9.38 17.98 19.29
C ARG A 192 10.79 17.42 19.48
N ASN A 193 11.15 16.39 18.75
CA ASN A 193 12.49 15.79 18.82
C ASN A 193 13.58 16.71 18.24
N ARG A 194 13.26 17.51 17.20
CA ARG A 194 14.21 18.52 16.67
C ARG A 194 14.46 19.67 17.63
N GLY A 195 13.47 20.07 18.43
CA GLY A 195 13.63 21.10 19.47
C GLY A 195 14.54 20.65 20.61
N ALA A 196 14.45 19.38 21.02
CA ALA A 196 15.29 18.84 22.10
C ALA A 196 16.78 18.76 21.72
N VAL A 197 17.09 18.46 20.45
CA VAL A 197 18.48 18.41 19.97
C VAL A 197 19.10 19.81 19.86
N LYS A 198 18.33 20.86 19.54
CA LYS A 198 18.83 22.24 19.47
C LYS A 198 19.14 22.87 20.81
N LEU A 199 18.60 22.35 21.91
CA LEU A 199 18.85 22.86 23.28
C LEU A 199 20.04 22.14 23.95
N ALA A 200 20.61 21.12 23.31
CA ALA A 200 21.75 20.34 23.81
C ALA A 200 23.10 20.79 23.21
N HIS A 201 23.11 21.81 22.38
CA HIS A 201 24.28 22.51 21.84
C HIS A 201 24.23 23.99 22.24
#